data_2fd96e503216fae01c3d88cd2214b632
#
_entry.id   2fd96e503216fae01c3d88cd2214b632
#
_cell.length_a   1.000
_cell.length_b   1.000
_cell.length_c   1.000
_cell.angle_alpha   90.00
_cell.angle_beta   90.00
_cell.angle_gamma   90.00
#
_symmetry.space_group_name_H-M   'P 1'
#
loop_
_entity.id
_entity.type
_entity.pdbx_description
1 polymer ?
#
loop_
_entity_poly.entity_id
_entity_poly.type
_entity_poly.pdbx_seq_one_letter_code
_entity_poly.pdbx_strand_id
1 'polypeptide(L)'
;GHFPRPERALAEFVRVVQPGGAVAVSWWDLPARHRVMGIFFDAMSAAGASLPPEIPTGPPMFRFSEDIELSELLHSAGLVDVIVRAFSFTHCLASPDELWNGILRGTVRTSIGIRRQPKAVQARIRAAFDRLVQACFIQGGISVPVAFTVASGRRPCG
;
A
#
# COMPACT_ATOMS: atom_id res chain seq x y z
N GLY A 1 7.08 2.24 2.42
CA GLY A 1 6.71 2.91 1.18
C GLY A 1 7.17 4.36 1.08
N HIS A 2 7.60 4.99 2.20
CA HIS A 2 7.95 6.41 2.19
C HIS A 2 9.46 6.67 2.12
N PHE A 3 10.29 5.65 2.32
CA PHE A 3 11.75 5.79 2.28
C PHE A 3 12.29 5.41 0.89
N PRO A 4 13.04 6.29 0.22
CA PRO A 4 13.67 5.96 -1.06
C PRO A 4 14.69 4.82 -0.96
N ARG A 5 15.28 4.66 0.22
CA ARG A 5 16.25 3.60 0.55
C ARG A 5 15.83 2.92 1.85
N PRO A 6 14.87 1.97 1.80
CA PRO A 6 14.31 1.33 2.99
C PRO A 6 15.37 0.58 3.80
N GLU A 7 16.39 0.02 3.15
CA GLU A 7 17.52 -0.66 3.80
C GLU A 7 18.28 0.28 4.75
N ARG A 8 18.54 1.51 4.30
CA ARG A 8 19.22 2.52 5.15
C ARG A 8 18.33 3.01 6.29
N ALA A 9 17.04 3.21 6.02
CA ALA A 9 16.09 3.59 7.06
C ALA A 9 16.01 2.52 8.15
N LEU A 10 15.95 1.24 7.75
CA LEU A 10 15.91 0.13 8.69
C LEU A 10 17.21 0.02 9.49
N ALA A 11 18.37 0.20 8.86
CA ALA A 11 19.66 0.22 9.55
C ALA A 11 19.69 1.31 10.65
N GLU A 12 19.12 2.49 10.39
CA GLU A 12 19.01 3.55 11.40
C GLU A 12 18.03 3.18 12.52
N PHE A 13 16.92 2.49 12.23
CA PHE A 13 16.03 1.98 13.27
C PHE A 13 16.76 0.99 14.19
N VAL A 14 17.53 0.07 13.60
CA VAL A 14 18.32 -0.91 14.36
C VAL A 14 19.42 -0.21 15.17
N ARG A 15 20.05 0.84 14.62
CA ARG A 15 21.11 1.58 15.33
C ARG A 15 20.58 2.25 16.59
N VAL A 16 19.36 2.83 16.55
CA VAL A 16 18.83 3.64 17.68
C VAL A 16 18.04 2.81 18.69
N VAL A 17 17.51 1.65 18.32
CA VAL A 17 16.84 0.78 19.28
C VAL A 17 17.86 0.16 20.24
N GLN A 18 17.53 0.02 21.51
CA GLN A 18 18.43 -0.61 22.50
C GLN A 18 18.69 -2.09 22.18
N PRO A 19 19.86 -2.68 22.59
CA PRO A 19 20.07 -4.13 22.51
C PRO A 19 18.91 -4.92 23.11
N GLY A 20 18.48 -5.98 22.45
CA GLY A 20 17.28 -6.76 22.81
C GLY A 20 15.94 -6.11 22.45
N GLY A 21 15.93 -4.84 22.08
CA GLY A 21 14.73 -4.12 21.65
C GLY A 21 14.20 -4.59 20.30
N ALA A 22 12.91 -4.36 20.04
CA ALA A 22 12.24 -4.79 18.83
C ALA A 22 12.06 -3.63 17.82
N VAL A 23 12.19 -3.97 16.54
CA VAL A 23 11.81 -3.12 15.41
C VAL A 23 10.66 -3.82 14.69
N ALA A 24 9.60 -3.08 14.37
CA ALA A 24 8.49 -3.58 13.57
C ALA A 24 8.22 -2.63 12.40
N VAL A 25 7.90 -3.21 11.26
CA VAL A 25 7.53 -2.49 10.03
C VAL A 25 6.30 -3.13 9.42
N SER A 26 5.52 -2.35 8.68
CA SER A 26 4.37 -2.86 7.95
C SER A 26 4.44 -2.44 6.48
N TRP A 27 3.85 -3.27 5.62
CA TRP A 27 3.75 -3.02 4.20
C TRP A 27 2.40 -3.45 3.65
N TRP A 28 1.90 -2.73 2.65
CA TRP A 28 0.67 -3.11 1.97
C TRP A 28 0.87 -4.40 1.18
N ASP A 29 -0.16 -5.24 1.20
CA ASP A 29 -0.23 -6.43 0.37
C ASP A 29 -0.49 -6.08 -1.10
N LEU A 30 -0.38 -7.08 -1.98
CA LEU A 30 -0.63 -6.92 -3.41
C LEU A 30 -2.03 -6.35 -3.70
N PRO A 31 -2.20 -5.59 -4.79
CA PRO A 31 -3.49 -4.97 -5.15
C PRO A 31 -4.66 -5.95 -5.24
N ALA A 32 -4.37 -7.21 -5.53
CA ALA A 32 -5.39 -8.27 -5.59
C ALA A 32 -6.00 -8.58 -4.22
N ARG A 33 -5.22 -8.44 -3.14
CA ARG A 33 -5.65 -8.67 -1.76
C ARG A 33 -5.97 -7.35 -1.02
N HIS A 34 -5.20 -6.30 -1.26
CA HIS A 34 -5.45 -4.95 -0.73
C HIS A 34 -6.32 -4.14 -1.69
N ARG A 35 -7.65 -4.40 -1.68
CA ARG A 35 -8.57 -3.86 -2.68
C ARG A 35 -8.85 -2.37 -2.55
N VAL A 36 -8.63 -1.76 -1.36
CA VAL A 36 -8.76 -0.30 -1.18
C VAL A 36 -7.92 0.47 -2.21
N MET A 37 -6.69 0.03 -2.48
CA MET A 37 -5.85 0.62 -3.53
C MET A 37 -6.00 -0.11 -4.87
N GLY A 38 -6.21 -1.43 -4.83
CA GLY A 38 -6.29 -2.28 -6.02
C GLY A 38 -7.36 -1.84 -7.01
N ILE A 39 -8.55 -1.47 -6.52
CA ILE A 39 -9.65 -0.97 -7.37
C ILE A 39 -9.22 0.28 -8.16
N PHE A 40 -8.44 1.17 -7.55
CA PHE A 40 -7.96 2.38 -8.23
C PHE A 40 -6.90 2.07 -9.29
N PHE A 41 -5.98 1.15 -9.01
CA PHE A 41 -4.98 0.73 -10.01
C PHE A 41 -5.64 0.04 -11.19
N ASP A 42 -6.60 -0.84 -10.93
CA ASP A 42 -7.38 -1.50 -11.98
C ASP A 42 -8.18 -0.48 -12.80
N ALA A 43 -8.80 0.51 -12.15
CA ALA A 43 -9.57 1.56 -12.83
C ALA A 43 -8.67 2.47 -13.69
N MET A 44 -7.49 2.85 -13.18
CA MET A 44 -6.50 3.62 -13.94
C MET A 44 -5.98 2.83 -15.14
N SER A 45 -5.66 1.56 -14.95
CA SER A 45 -5.22 0.66 -16.01
C SER A 45 -6.29 0.50 -17.09
N ALA A 46 -7.53 0.23 -16.71
CA ALA A 46 -8.66 0.10 -17.64
C ALA A 46 -8.96 1.39 -18.42
N ALA A 47 -8.63 2.54 -17.86
CA ALA A 47 -8.77 3.84 -18.53
C ALA A 47 -7.57 4.22 -19.42
N GLY A 48 -6.51 3.40 -19.44
CA GLY A 48 -5.26 3.72 -20.13
C GLY A 48 -4.50 4.90 -19.50
N ALA A 49 -4.68 5.13 -18.19
CA ALA A 49 -4.01 6.21 -17.48
C ALA A 49 -2.62 5.76 -17.03
N SER A 50 -1.62 6.63 -17.23
CA SER A 50 -0.26 6.47 -16.72
C SER A 50 0.08 7.59 -15.73
N LEU A 51 1.03 7.34 -14.84
CA LEU A 51 1.55 8.40 -13.99
C LEU A 51 2.23 9.47 -14.86
N PRO A 52 1.98 10.76 -14.61
CA PRO A 52 2.68 11.83 -15.29
C PRO A 52 4.20 11.68 -15.15
N PRO A 53 4.99 11.92 -16.22
CA PRO A 53 6.44 11.67 -16.23
C PRO A 53 7.21 12.51 -15.21
N GLU A 54 6.67 13.64 -14.80
CA GLU A 54 7.26 14.50 -13.77
C GLU A 54 7.11 13.97 -12.34
N ILE A 55 6.32 12.91 -12.13
CA ILE A 55 6.22 12.26 -10.82
C ILE A 55 7.37 11.26 -10.67
N PRO A 56 8.25 11.41 -9.67
CA PRO A 56 9.31 10.45 -9.45
C PRO A 56 8.76 9.04 -9.30
N THR A 57 9.33 8.09 -10.00
CA THR A 57 8.89 6.68 -9.97
C THR A 57 9.03 6.07 -8.58
N GLY A 58 9.99 6.50 -7.78
CA GLY A 58 10.22 5.96 -6.43
C GLY A 58 10.43 4.43 -6.42
N PRO A 59 10.64 3.82 -5.26
CA PRO A 59 10.68 2.36 -5.16
C PRO A 59 9.31 1.77 -5.51
N PRO A 60 9.27 0.53 -6.06
CA PRO A 60 8.02 -0.16 -6.34
C PRO A 60 7.14 -0.24 -5.09
N MET A 61 5.88 0.18 -5.21
CA MET A 61 4.96 0.27 -4.06
C MET A 61 4.72 -1.08 -3.38
N PHE A 62 4.84 -2.18 -4.13
CA PHE A 62 4.57 -3.54 -3.66
C PHE A 62 5.83 -4.39 -3.55
N ARG A 63 7.02 -3.78 -3.49
CA ARG A 63 8.31 -4.49 -3.41
C ARG A 63 8.37 -5.47 -2.23
N PHE A 64 7.78 -5.11 -1.10
CA PHE A 64 7.81 -5.91 0.12
C PHE A 64 6.44 -6.51 0.48
N SER A 65 5.62 -6.79 -0.52
CA SER A 65 4.32 -7.45 -0.32
C SER A 65 4.43 -8.97 -0.16
N GLU A 66 5.58 -9.55 -0.53
CA GLU A 66 5.87 -10.96 -0.30
C GLU A 66 6.67 -11.12 0.99
N ASP A 67 6.30 -12.12 1.80
CA ASP A 67 6.86 -12.35 3.14
C ASP A 67 8.38 -12.55 3.11
N ILE A 68 8.90 -13.21 2.07
CA ILE A 68 10.32 -13.51 1.93
C ILE A 68 11.15 -12.23 1.79
N GLU A 69 10.73 -11.29 0.92
CA GLU A 69 11.48 -10.05 0.69
C GLU A 69 11.50 -9.16 1.94
N LEU A 70 10.38 -9.14 2.68
CA LEU A 70 10.29 -8.38 3.92
C LEU A 70 11.12 -9.02 5.03
N SER A 71 11.14 -10.35 5.11
CA SER A 71 11.99 -11.09 6.03
C SER A 71 13.48 -10.87 5.75
N GLU A 72 13.88 -10.97 4.48
CA GLU A 72 15.26 -10.72 4.05
C GLU A 72 15.71 -9.29 4.35
N LEU A 73 14.82 -8.31 4.18
CA LEU A 73 15.10 -6.91 4.54
C LEU A 73 15.46 -6.77 6.03
N LEU A 74 14.71 -7.43 6.94
CA LEU A 74 14.97 -7.36 8.37
C LEU A 74 16.26 -8.10 8.75
N HIS A 75 16.49 -9.29 8.20
CA HIS A 75 17.72 -10.05 8.44
C HIS A 75 18.96 -9.31 7.93
N SER A 76 18.89 -8.69 6.75
CA SER A 76 20.01 -7.92 6.20
C SER A 76 20.37 -6.68 7.02
N ALA A 77 19.43 -6.17 7.83
CA ALA A 77 19.69 -5.11 8.79
C ALA A 77 20.26 -5.59 10.13
N GLY A 78 20.51 -6.92 10.27
CA GLY A 78 21.07 -7.52 11.48
C GLY A 78 20.05 -7.84 12.58
N LEU A 79 18.76 -7.83 12.28
CA LEU A 79 17.74 -8.28 13.23
C LEU A 79 17.69 -9.81 13.31
N VAL A 80 17.43 -10.32 14.51
CA VAL A 80 17.20 -11.74 14.81
C VAL A 80 15.75 -11.96 15.23
N ASP A 81 15.33 -13.22 15.38
CA ASP A 81 13.95 -13.59 15.75
C ASP A 81 12.92 -12.92 14.84
N VAL A 82 13.20 -12.89 13.55
CA VAL A 82 12.32 -12.25 12.57
C VAL A 82 11.02 -13.03 12.40
N ILE A 83 9.92 -12.34 12.57
CA ILE A 83 8.57 -12.87 12.40
C ILE A 83 7.86 -12.02 11.36
N VAL A 84 7.25 -12.66 10.36
CA VAL A 84 6.41 -12.00 9.34
C VAL A 84 5.00 -12.56 9.45
N ARG A 85 4.00 -11.68 9.48
CA ARG A 85 2.58 -12.05 9.56
C ARG A 85 1.74 -11.21 8.63
N ALA A 86 0.94 -11.88 7.80
CA ALA A 86 -0.09 -11.24 7.00
C ALA A 86 -1.37 -11.03 7.82
N PHE A 87 -2.00 -9.89 7.60
CA PHE A 87 -3.29 -9.51 8.20
C PHE A 87 -4.26 -9.12 7.10
N SER A 88 -5.52 -9.48 7.30
CA SER A 88 -6.60 -9.07 6.42
C SER A 88 -7.86 -8.76 7.22
N PHE A 89 -8.59 -7.76 6.77
CA PHE A 89 -9.91 -7.41 7.27
C PHE A 89 -10.71 -6.73 6.16
N THR A 90 -11.97 -6.42 6.41
CA THR A 90 -12.77 -5.62 5.48
C THR A 90 -13.03 -4.23 6.08
N HIS A 91 -12.90 -3.21 5.26
CA HIS A 91 -13.21 -1.83 5.61
C HIS A 91 -14.60 -1.49 5.07
N CYS A 92 -15.55 -1.26 5.98
CA CYS A 92 -16.91 -0.88 5.61
C CYS A 92 -17.02 0.64 5.46
N LEU A 93 -17.64 1.08 4.38
CA LEU A 93 -17.85 2.47 4.02
C LEU A 93 -19.32 2.67 3.63
N ALA A 94 -19.85 3.85 3.88
CA ALA A 94 -21.26 4.16 3.57
C ALA A 94 -21.54 4.21 2.07
N SER A 95 -20.55 4.48 1.24
CA SER A 95 -20.73 4.58 -0.21
C SER A 95 -19.42 4.44 -1.00
N PRO A 96 -19.50 4.14 -2.31
CA PRO A 96 -18.35 4.24 -3.22
C PRO A 96 -17.71 5.62 -3.24
N ASP A 97 -18.51 6.70 -3.08
CA ASP A 97 -18.00 8.06 -3.07
C ASP A 97 -17.13 8.36 -1.85
N GLU A 98 -17.43 7.73 -0.71
CA GLU A 98 -16.58 7.84 0.48
C GLU A 98 -15.19 7.25 0.20
N LEU A 99 -15.11 6.07 -0.41
CA LEU A 99 -13.86 5.45 -0.83
C LEU A 99 -13.11 6.32 -1.86
N TRP A 100 -13.82 6.77 -2.89
CA TRP A 100 -13.27 7.63 -3.94
C TRP A 100 -12.65 8.91 -3.37
N ASN A 101 -13.42 9.63 -2.57
CA ASN A 101 -12.98 10.88 -1.96
C ASN A 101 -11.88 10.66 -0.91
N GLY A 102 -11.96 9.57 -0.15
CA GLY A 102 -10.94 9.18 0.82
C GLY A 102 -9.57 8.99 0.15
N ILE A 103 -9.50 8.27 -0.96
CA ILE A 103 -8.28 8.06 -1.73
C ILE A 103 -7.78 9.37 -2.37
N LEU A 104 -8.66 10.16 -2.98
CA LEU A 104 -8.26 11.43 -3.59
C LEU A 104 -7.75 12.47 -2.60
N ARG A 105 -8.14 12.39 -1.33
CA ARG A 105 -7.69 13.29 -0.26
C ARG A 105 -6.54 12.69 0.57
N GLY A 106 -6.53 11.37 0.76
CA GLY A 106 -5.61 10.67 1.65
C GLY A 106 -4.33 10.16 0.99
N THR A 107 -4.23 10.18 -0.36
CA THR A 107 -3.04 9.69 -1.05
C THR A 107 -2.41 10.76 -1.93
N VAL A 108 -1.07 10.75 -2.02
CA VAL A 108 -0.35 11.70 -2.87
C VAL A 108 -0.27 11.20 -4.31
N ARG A 109 0.38 10.06 -4.55
CA ARG A 109 0.68 9.57 -5.90
C ARG A 109 -0.57 9.18 -6.69
N THR A 110 -1.48 8.43 -6.08
CA THR A 110 -2.72 8.01 -6.73
C THR A 110 -3.61 9.22 -7.03
N SER A 111 -3.74 10.13 -6.08
CA SER A 111 -4.50 11.37 -6.27
C SER A 111 -3.95 12.22 -7.42
N ILE A 112 -2.64 12.44 -7.48
CA ILE A 112 -2.00 13.18 -8.57
C ILE A 112 -2.16 12.41 -9.89
N GLY A 113 -1.94 11.08 -9.88
CA GLY A 113 -2.10 10.22 -11.05
C GLY A 113 -3.49 10.31 -11.68
N ILE A 114 -4.53 10.55 -10.88
CA ILE A 114 -5.89 10.75 -11.36
C ILE A 114 -6.14 12.21 -11.76
N ARG A 115 -5.85 13.15 -10.86
CA ARG A 115 -6.23 14.57 -11.04
C ARG A 115 -5.51 15.27 -12.19
N ARG A 116 -4.30 14.83 -12.53
CA ARG A 116 -3.53 15.41 -13.65
C ARG A 116 -3.84 14.79 -15.01
N GLN A 117 -4.70 13.77 -15.07
CA GLN A 117 -5.17 13.25 -16.35
C GLN A 117 -6.08 14.26 -17.06
N PRO A 118 -6.16 14.22 -18.41
CA PRO A 118 -7.18 14.94 -19.15
C PRO A 118 -8.61 14.60 -18.62
N LYS A 119 -9.53 15.54 -18.65
CA LYS A 119 -10.89 15.36 -18.11
C LYS A 119 -11.60 14.11 -18.64
N ALA A 120 -11.43 13.81 -19.93
CA ALA A 120 -11.98 12.60 -20.55
C ALA A 120 -11.38 11.31 -19.94
N VAL A 121 -10.09 11.31 -19.58
CA VAL A 121 -9.45 10.18 -18.92
C VAL A 121 -9.92 10.06 -17.47
N GLN A 122 -10.04 11.18 -16.73
CA GLN A 122 -10.60 11.19 -15.38
C GLN A 122 -12.00 10.58 -15.35
N ALA A 123 -12.86 10.95 -16.32
CA ALA A 123 -14.20 10.38 -16.44
C ALA A 123 -14.16 8.86 -16.71
N ARG A 124 -13.24 8.37 -17.56
CA ARG A 124 -13.08 6.94 -17.79
C ARG A 124 -12.58 6.21 -16.54
N ILE A 125 -11.64 6.79 -15.77
CA ILE A 125 -11.17 6.21 -14.50
C ILE A 125 -12.35 6.11 -13.54
N ARG A 126 -13.14 7.17 -13.39
CA ARG A 126 -14.31 7.15 -12.51
C ARG A 126 -15.32 6.08 -12.94
N ALA A 127 -15.66 6.00 -14.21
CA ALA A 127 -16.59 4.99 -14.74
C ALA A 127 -16.05 3.55 -14.55
N ALA A 128 -14.74 3.34 -14.67
CA ALA A 128 -14.12 2.05 -14.39
C ALA A 128 -14.18 1.72 -12.88
N PHE A 129 -13.88 2.68 -12.03
CA PHE A 129 -14.00 2.54 -10.58
C PHE A 129 -15.44 2.17 -10.18
N ASP A 130 -16.46 2.87 -10.71
CA ASP A 130 -17.86 2.62 -10.40
C ASP A 130 -18.30 1.20 -10.80
N ARG A 131 -17.75 0.63 -11.88
CA ARG A 131 -17.99 -0.77 -12.26
C ARG A 131 -17.28 -1.75 -11.33
N LEU A 132 -16.01 -1.48 -11.01
CA LEU A 132 -15.19 -2.40 -10.20
C LEU A 132 -15.66 -2.48 -8.75
N VAL A 133 -16.10 -1.36 -8.18
CA VAL A 133 -16.57 -1.30 -6.79
C VAL A 133 -17.90 -2.04 -6.58
N GLN A 134 -18.64 -2.36 -7.65
CA GLN A 134 -19.90 -3.11 -7.57
C GLN A 134 -19.75 -4.46 -6.86
N ALA A 135 -18.61 -5.13 -7.03
CA ALA A 135 -18.31 -6.38 -6.35
C ALA A 135 -18.16 -6.24 -4.82
N CYS A 136 -18.07 -5.00 -4.33
CA CYS A 136 -17.93 -4.68 -2.89
C CYS A 136 -19.24 -4.27 -2.23
N PHE A 137 -20.37 -4.19 -2.96
CA PHE A 137 -21.65 -3.75 -2.40
C PHE A 137 -22.19 -4.74 -1.36
N ILE A 138 -22.65 -4.18 -0.25
CA ILE A 138 -23.36 -4.87 0.82
C ILE A 138 -24.61 -4.08 1.20
N GLN A 139 -25.48 -4.64 2.06
CA GLN A 139 -26.58 -3.86 2.63
C GLN A 139 -26.02 -2.69 3.45
N GLY A 140 -26.40 -1.48 3.06
CA GLY A 140 -26.00 -0.24 3.76
C GLY A 140 -24.67 0.38 3.34
N GLY A 141 -24.03 -0.10 2.25
CA GLY A 141 -22.79 0.51 1.76
C GLY A 141 -21.89 -0.42 0.95
N ILE A 142 -20.60 -0.32 1.16
CA ILE A 142 -19.59 -1.20 0.55
C ILE A 142 -18.67 -1.79 1.62
N SER A 143 -18.18 -3.01 1.36
CA SER A 143 -17.18 -3.71 2.20
C SER A 143 -15.96 -4.03 1.33
N VAL A 144 -14.84 -3.37 1.62
CA VAL A 144 -13.64 -3.43 0.77
C VAL A 144 -12.53 -4.18 1.49
N PRO A 145 -11.95 -5.24 0.89
CA PRO A 145 -10.84 -5.97 1.49
C PRO A 145 -9.60 -5.09 1.67
N VAL A 146 -9.02 -5.18 2.86
CA VAL A 146 -7.74 -4.58 3.24
C VAL A 146 -6.79 -5.71 3.62
N ALA A 147 -5.58 -5.67 3.10
CA ALA A 147 -4.54 -6.63 3.45
C ALA A 147 -3.19 -5.94 3.58
N PHE A 148 -2.41 -6.35 4.58
CA PHE A 148 -1.07 -5.85 4.83
C PHE A 148 -0.26 -6.90 5.59
N THR A 149 1.06 -6.78 5.51
CA THR A 149 2.00 -7.63 6.24
C THR A 149 2.72 -6.81 7.30
N VAL A 150 2.92 -7.38 8.46
CA VAL A 150 3.76 -6.84 9.54
C VAL A 150 4.94 -7.77 9.73
N ALA A 151 6.14 -7.20 9.69
CA ALA A 151 7.36 -7.90 10.05
C ALA A 151 7.99 -7.25 11.28
N SER A 152 8.51 -8.08 12.18
CA SER A 152 9.26 -7.62 13.35
C SER A 152 10.49 -8.48 13.58
N GLY A 153 11.49 -7.89 14.21
CA GLY A 153 12.69 -8.59 14.63
C GLY A 153 13.33 -7.89 15.83
N ARG A 154 14.27 -8.54 16.48
CA ARG A 154 14.98 -8.00 17.64
C ARG A 154 16.41 -7.62 17.29
N ARG A 155 16.89 -6.50 17.85
CA ARG A 155 18.31 -6.21 17.86
C ARG A 155 19.02 -7.21 18.76
N PRO A 156 20.12 -7.87 18.32
CA PRO A 156 20.92 -8.72 19.19
C PRO A 156 21.35 -8.03 20.50
N CYS A 157 21.51 -8.79 21.56
CA CYS A 157 21.95 -8.26 22.86
C CYS A 157 23.44 -7.90 22.92
N GLY A 158 24.24 -8.22 21.86
CA GLY A 158 25.69 -7.98 21.81
C GLY A 158 26.47 -9.15 22.39
#